data_75a54d9078f419c321258e404fedf3c2
#
_entry.id   75a54d9078f419c321258e404fedf3c2
#
_cell.length_a   1.000
_cell.length_b   1.000
_cell.length_c   1.000
_cell.angle_alpha   90.00
_cell.angle_beta   90.00
_cell.angle_gamma   90.00
#
_symmetry.space_group_name_H-M   'P 1'
#
loop_
_entity.id
_entity.type
_entity.pdbx_description
1 polymer ?
#
loop_
_entity_poly.entity_id
_entity_poly.type
_entity_poly.pdbx_seq_one_letter_code
_entity_poly.pdbx_strand_id
1 'polypeptide(L)'
;MNEVLKAIKERRSIRKYKSDMLPKEIIDQIIESGLYAASGKGQQSPIIISVTNKELRDKLSRMNCEIGGWKEGFDPFYNAPVVLIVLAPKDWANKTYDGSLVMGNMMLAAHALNIGSCWINRAKQEFETEEGKEILKSLGIEGEYEGIGHCILGYVDGEYPSVPARKANRVYYVE
;
A
#
# COMPACT_ATOMS: atom_id res chain seq x y z
N MET A 1 20.37 6.29 18.24
CA MET A 1 20.16 6.09 16.79
C MET A 1 19.03 7.03 16.41
N ASN A 2 19.12 7.70 15.26
CA ASN A 2 18.05 8.57 14.78
C ASN A 2 16.74 7.77 14.61
N GLU A 3 15.59 8.33 15.01
CA GLU A 3 14.28 7.65 15.01
C GLU A 3 13.86 7.19 13.62
N VAL A 4 14.13 7.98 12.57
CA VAL A 4 13.85 7.61 11.19
C VAL A 4 14.63 6.37 10.77
N LEU A 5 15.94 6.33 11.09
CA LEU A 5 16.79 5.17 10.79
C LEU A 5 16.35 3.93 11.58
N LYS A 6 15.86 4.11 12.79
CA LYS A 6 15.28 3.03 13.59
C LYS A 6 14.02 2.48 12.94
N ALA A 7 13.07 3.35 12.59
CA ALA A 7 11.83 2.97 11.96
C ALA A 7 12.05 2.21 10.63
N ILE A 8 12.99 2.68 9.79
CA ILE A 8 13.38 1.99 8.55
C ILE A 8 13.87 0.56 8.82
N LYS A 9 14.65 0.35 9.87
CA LYS A 9 15.20 -0.96 10.22
C LYS A 9 14.17 -1.89 10.86
N GLU A 10 13.25 -1.36 11.65
CA GLU A 10 12.30 -2.12 12.45
C GLU A 10 10.97 -2.41 11.74
N ARG A 11 10.53 -1.57 10.80
CA ARG A 11 9.28 -1.77 10.06
C ARG A 11 9.19 -3.17 9.43
N ARG A 12 8.06 -3.83 9.63
CA ARG A 12 7.75 -5.15 9.05
C ARG A 12 6.41 -5.17 8.34
N SER A 13 6.25 -6.10 7.42
CA SER A 13 4.95 -6.42 6.81
C SER A 13 4.10 -7.21 7.79
N ILE A 14 2.98 -6.63 8.19
CA ILE A 14 2.02 -7.22 9.12
C ILE A 14 0.94 -7.95 8.33
N ARG A 15 0.56 -9.15 8.79
CA ARG A 15 -0.45 -10.01 8.17
C ARG A 15 -1.45 -10.56 9.18
N LYS A 16 -1.61 -9.87 10.32
CA LYS A 16 -2.62 -10.16 11.31
C LYS A 16 -3.04 -8.86 11.97
N TYR A 17 -4.31 -8.54 11.88
CA TYR A 17 -4.85 -7.25 12.30
C TYR A 17 -6.05 -7.43 13.22
N LYS A 18 -6.23 -6.47 14.14
CA LYS A 18 -7.47 -6.30 14.88
C LYS A 18 -8.56 -5.74 13.96
N SER A 19 -9.80 -5.98 14.33
CA SER A 19 -10.97 -5.50 13.57
C SER A 19 -11.29 -4.02 13.78
N ASP A 20 -10.62 -3.38 14.75
CA ASP A 20 -10.86 -1.98 15.08
C ASP A 20 -10.48 -1.06 13.93
N MET A 21 -11.40 -0.16 13.55
CA MET A 21 -11.16 0.83 12.52
C MET A 21 -10.16 1.88 13.01
N LEU A 22 -9.28 2.31 12.12
CA LEU A 22 -8.32 3.39 12.41
C LEU A 22 -9.04 4.75 12.41
N PRO A 23 -8.66 5.67 13.32
CA PRO A 23 -9.10 7.05 13.26
C PRO A 23 -8.74 7.71 11.93
N LYS A 24 -9.64 8.54 11.40
CA LYS A 24 -9.42 9.24 10.12
C LYS A 24 -8.13 10.05 10.14
N GLU A 25 -7.81 10.70 11.24
CA GLU A 25 -6.63 11.54 11.41
C GLU A 25 -5.32 10.73 11.25
N ILE A 26 -5.31 9.47 11.68
CA ILE A 26 -4.16 8.56 11.49
C ILE A 26 -4.04 8.16 10.03
N ILE A 27 -5.15 7.83 9.38
CA ILE A 27 -5.17 7.49 7.95
C ILE A 27 -4.68 8.68 7.12
N ASP A 28 -5.17 9.89 7.41
CA ASP A 28 -4.80 11.11 6.70
C ASP A 28 -3.29 11.41 6.83
N GLN A 29 -2.69 11.25 8.02
CA GLN A 29 -1.24 11.43 8.23
C GLN A 29 -0.42 10.42 7.41
N ILE A 30 -0.89 9.17 7.30
CA ILE A 30 -0.23 8.15 6.48
C ILE A 30 -0.32 8.51 5.00
N ILE A 31 -1.51 8.94 4.53
CA ILE A 31 -1.72 9.38 3.14
C ILE A 31 -0.82 10.59 2.84
N GLU A 32 -0.83 11.61 3.69
CA GLU A 32 -0.01 12.80 3.53
C GLU A 32 1.47 12.44 3.38
N SER A 33 1.98 11.55 4.23
CA SER A 33 3.36 11.07 4.14
C SER A 33 3.68 10.42 2.79
N GLY A 34 2.70 9.72 2.19
CA GLY A 34 2.80 9.19 0.83
C GLY A 34 2.93 10.29 -0.21
N LEU A 35 2.13 11.36 -0.10
CA LEU A 35 2.15 12.49 -1.05
C LEU A 35 3.46 13.28 -1.04
N TYR A 36 4.24 13.20 0.05
CA TYR A 36 5.59 13.80 0.14
C TYR A 36 6.69 12.89 -0.45
N ALA A 37 6.35 11.77 -1.08
CA ALA A 37 7.35 10.95 -1.76
C ALA A 37 7.99 11.69 -2.94
N ALA A 38 9.27 11.45 -3.17
CA ALA A 38 9.94 11.94 -4.36
C ALA A 38 9.28 11.36 -5.62
N SER A 39 9.23 12.15 -6.69
CA SER A 39 8.70 11.72 -7.99
C SER A 39 9.56 12.19 -9.15
N GLY A 40 9.55 11.45 -10.25
CA GLY A 40 10.28 11.81 -11.46
C GLY A 40 9.89 13.20 -11.96
N LYS A 41 10.87 14.08 -12.16
CA LYS A 41 10.68 15.48 -12.59
C LYS A 41 9.74 16.30 -11.69
N GLY A 42 9.50 15.86 -10.45
CA GLY A 42 8.56 16.52 -9.54
C GLY A 42 7.09 16.44 -9.98
N GLN A 43 6.72 15.44 -10.79
CA GLN A 43 5.38 15.35 -11.38
C GLN A 43 4.27 15.04 -10.35
N GLN A 44 4.60 14.42 -9.21
CA GLN A 44 3.63 14.04 -8.17
C GLN A 44 2.42 13.27 -8.76
N SER A 45 2.69 12.41 -9.73
CA SER A 45 1.67 11.79 -10.57
C SER A 45 0.83 10.68 -9.89
N PRO A 46 1.34 9.93 -8.89
CA PRO A 46 0.55 8.91 -8.23
C PRO A 46 -0.65 9.52 -7.47
N ILE A 47 -1.77 8.80 -7.51
CA ILE A 47 -2.96 9.08 -6.70
C ILE A 47 -3.17 7.98 -5.67
N ILE A 48 -3.87 8.32 -4.59
CA ILE A 48 -4.19 7.40 -3.50
C ILE A 48 -5.71 7.33 -3.32
N ILE A 49 -6.28 6.13 -3.38
CA ILE A 49 -7.68 5.89 -3.02
C ILE A 49 -7.69 5.31 -1.61
N SER A 50 -8.38 5.97 -0.68
CA SER A 50 -8.56 5.49 0.68
C SER A 50 -9.87 4.72 0.81
N VAL A 51 -9.78 3.44 1.14
CA VAL A 51 -10.92 2.53 1.28
C VAL A 51 -11.07 2.15 2.75
N THR A 52 -12.10 2.71 3.39
CA THR A 52 -12.57 2.37 4.75
C THR A 52 -13.97 1.74 4.71
N ASN A 53 -14.65 1.85 3.56
CA ASN A 53 -15.93 1.19 3.34
C ASN A 53 -15.72 -0.33 3.24
N LYS A 54 -16.38 -1.07 4.13
CA LYS A 54 -16.21 -2.54 4.23
C LYS A 54 -16.63 -3.26 2.96
N GLU A 55 -17.72 -2.85 2.33
CA GLU A 55 -18.26 -3.50 1.13
C GLU A 55 -17.27 -3.38 -0.05
N LEU A 56 -16.73 -2.18 -0.30
CA LEU A 56 -15.71 -1.97 -1.32
C LEU A 56 -14.41 -2.70 -0.99
N ARG A 57 -13.99 -2.67 0.28
CA ARG A 57 -12.82 -3.40 0.75
C ARG A 57 -12.96 -4.90 0.47
N ASP A 58 -14.10 -5.49 0.79
CA ASP A 58 -14.35 -6.92 0.59
C ASP A 58 -14.47 -7.28 -0.90
N LYS A 59 -15.04 -6.38 -1.72
CA LYS A 59 -15.05 -6.51 -3.19
C LYS A 59 -13.62 -6.57 -3.76
N LEU A 60 -12.75 -5.64 -3.37
CA LEU A 60 -11.34 -5.62 -3.77
C LEU A 60 -10.59 -6.87 -3.32
N SER A 61 -10.84 -7.34 -2.09
CA SER A 61 -10.27 -8.58 -1.57
C SER A 61 -10.65 -9.79 -2.41
N ARG A 62 -11.93 -9.90 -2.79
CA ARG A 62 -12.42 -10.98 -3.67
C ARG A 62 -11.72 -10.91 -5.05
N MET A 63 -11.68 -9.75 -5.67
CA MET A 63 -10.99 -9.55 -6.96
C MET A 63 -9.51 -9.97 -6.86
N ASN A 64 -8.82 -9.55 -5.81
CA ASN A 64 -7.42 -9.89 -5.56
C ASN A 64 -7.22 -11.40 -5.37
N CYS A 65 -8.13 -12.05 -4.64
CA CYS A 65 -8.14 -13.49 -4.40
C CYS A 65 -8.29 -14.27 -5.72
N GLU A 66 -9.26 -13.90 -6.54
CA GLU A 66 -9.54 -14.51 -7.84
C GLU A 66 -8.35 -14.37 -8.80
N ILE A 67 -7.81 -13.16 -8.95
CA ILE A 67 -6.62 -12.88 -9.78
C ILE A 67 -5.40 -13.66 -9.28
N GLY A 68 -5.27 -13.81 -7.96
CA GLY A 68 -4.19 -14.57 -7.34
C GLY A 68 -4.32 -16.09 -7.48
N GLY A 69 -5.48 -16.59 -7.92
CA GLY A 69 -5.76 -18.02 -8.02
C GLY A 69 -5.81 -18.72 -6.65
N TRP A 70 -6.13 -18.00 -5.60
CA TRP A 70 -6.26 -18.57 -4.25
C TRP A 70 -7.63 -19.20 -4.04
N LYS A 71 -7.71 -20.05 -3.00
CA LYS A 71 -8.97 -20.67 -2.61
C LYS A 71 -10.01 -19.59 -2.31
N GLU A 72 -11.24 -19.80 -2.79
CA GLU A 72 -12.37 -18.94 -2.47
C GLU A 72 -12.53 -18.75 -0.95
N GLY A 73 -12.79 -17.51 -0.53
CA GLY A 73 -12.89 -17.11 0.86
C GLY A 73 -11.55 -16.76 1.54
N PHE A 74 -10.41 -16.95 0.86
CA PHE A 74 -9.15 -16.40 1.36
C PHE A 74 -9.16 -14.88 1.20
N ASP A 75 -8.77 -14.17 2.25
CA ASP A 75 -8.64 -12.71 2.23
C ASP A 75 -7.17 -12.29 2.06
N PRO A 76 -6.75 -11.86 0.87
CA PRO A 76 -5.39 -11.36 0.63
C PRO A 76 -5.02 -10.11 1.41
N PHE A 77 -6.02 -9.41 1.97
CA PHE A 77 -5.80 -8.23 2.81
C PHE A 77 -5.75 -8.59 4.31
N TYR A 78 -5.74 -9.88 4.66
CA TYR A 78 -5.55 -10.38 6.04
C TYR A 78 -6.48 -9.73 7.07
N ASN A 79 -7.73 -9.44 6.70
CA ASN A 79 -8.73 -8.73 7.52
C ASN A 79 -8.33 -7.32 7.97
N ALA A 80 -7.34 -6.69 7.33
CA ALA A 80 -7.03 -5.29 7.58
C ALA A 80 -8.26 -4.41 7.28
N PRO A 81 -8.67 -3.51 8.19
CA PRO A 81 -9.88 -2.71 8.00
C PRO A 81 -9.74 -1.58 6.98
N VAL A 82 -8.52 -1.16 6.66
CA VAL A 82 -8.23 -0.05 5.75
C VAL A 82 -7.32 -0.51 4.62
N VAL A 83 -7.64 -0.07 3.40
CA VAL A 83 -6.82 -0.30 2.20
C VAL A 83 -6.56 1.03 1.51
N LEU A 84 -5.31 1.41 1.39
CA LEU A 84 -4.89 2.54 0.56
C LEU A 84 -4.40 2.00 -0.78
N ILE A 85 -5.04 2.40 -1.87
CA ILE A 85 -4.68 1.94 -3.22
C ILE A 85 -3.86 3.02 -3.89
N VAL A 86 -2.66 2.68 -4.35
CA VAL A 86 -1.81 3.59 -5.13
C VAL A 86 -1.95 3.25 -6.60
N LEU A 87 -2.29 4.27 -7.39
CA LEU A 87 -2.32 4.19 -8.85
C LEU A 87 -1.49 5.35 -9.42
N ALA A 88 -1.06 5.20 -10.66
CA ALA A 88 -0.38 6.28 -11.39
C ALA A 88 -0.81 6.30 -12.86
N PRO A 89 -0.71 7.44 -13.57
CA PRO A 89 -1.08 7.56 -14.97
C PRO A 89 -0.35 6.52 -15.82
N LYS A 90 -1.09 5.83 -16.67
CA LYS A 90 -0.59 4.69 -17.44
C LYS A 90 0.49 5.08 -18.45
N ASP A 91 0.44 6.27 -18.98
CA ASP A 91 1.39 6.85 -19.94
C ASP A 91 2.64 7.43 -19.30
N TRP A 92 2.69 7.58 -17.96
CA TRP A 92 3.87 8.09 -17.28
C TRP A 92 4.96 7.03 -17.14
N ALA A 93 6.14 7.32 -17.71
CA ALA A 93 7.26 6.37 -17.75
C ALA A 93 7.74 5.92 -16.35
N ASN A 94 7.70 6.82 -15.37
CA ASN A 94 8.17 6.53 -14.00
C ASN A 94 7.05 6.09 -13.04
N LYS A 95 5.84 5.78 -13.53
CA LYS A 95 4.67 5.44 -12.71
C LYS A 95 4.95 4.42 -11.61
N THR A 96 5.64 3.34 -11.95
CA THR A 96 5.95 2.27 -10.98
C THR A 96 6.95 2.73 -9.93
N TYR A 97 7.97 3.49 -10.32
CA TYR A 97 8.98 4.01 -9.38
C TYR A 97 8.35 5.02 -8.42
N ASP A 98 7.65 6.01 -8.96
CA ASP A 98 6.99 7.05 -8.17
C ASP A 98 5.95 6.45 -7.22
N GLY A 99 5.08 5.56 -7.71
CA GLY A 99 4.09 4.87 -6.88
C GLY A 99 4.72 3.97 -5.82
N SER A 100 5.86 3.34 -6.11
CA SER A 100 6.59 2.53 -5.13
C SER A 100 7.18 3.38 -4.00
N LEU A 101 7.64 4.59 -4.29
CA LEU A 101 8.09 5.53 -3.27
C LEU A 101 6.93 6.01 -2.37
N VAL A 102 5.76 6.29 -2.96
CA VAL A 102 4.53 6.58 -2.21
C VAL A 102 4.21 5.44 -1.24
N MET A 103 4.18 4.20 -1.72
CA MET A 103 3.95 3.01 -0.90
C MET A 103 4.98 2.89 0.24
N GLY A 104 6.25 3.12 -0.06
CA GLY A 104 7.34 3.05 0.91
C GLY A 104 7.15 4.08 2.04
N ASN A 105 6.85 5.33 1.69
CA ASN A 105 6.59 6.39 2.66
C ASN A 105 5.37 6.09 3.54
N MET A 106 4.25 5.66 2.95
CA MET A 106 3.05 5.30 3.71
C MET A 106 3.31 4.16 4.71
N MET A 107 4.02 3.11 4.29
CA MET A 107 4.34 1.99 5.19
C MET A 107 5.29 2.41 6.32
N LEU A 108 6.22 3.34 6.07
CA LEU A 108 7.13 3.85 7.08
C LEU A 108 6.37 4.74 8.07
N ALA A 109 5.51 5.63 7.58
CA ALA A 109 4.66 6.48 8.41
C ALA A 109 3.72 5.65 9.29
N ALA A 110 3.08 4.61 8.72
CA ALA A 110 2.24 3.69 9.48
C ALA A 110 3.02 3.09 10.66
N HIS A 111 4.23 2.58 10.42
CA HIS A 111 5.09 2.04 11.49
C HIS A 111 5.42 3.09 12.55
N ALA A 112 5.78 4.31 12.16
CA ALA A 112 6.05 5.40 13.08
C ALA A 112 4.85 5.79 13.97
N LEU A 113 3.64 5.56 13.46
CA LEU A 113 2.37 5.77 14.16
C LEU A 113 1.86 4.51 14.90
N ASN A 114 2.69 3.46 15.02
CA ASN A 114 2.33 2.16 15.62
C ASN A 114 1.18 1.45 14.89
N ILE A 115 1.02 1.69 13.60
CA ILE A 115 0.05 1.02 12.73
C ILE A 115 0.77 -0.06 11.92
N GLY A 116 0.16 -1.25 11.87
CA GLY A 116 0.61 -2.33 11.00
C GLY A 116 0.29 -2.02 9.54
N SER A 117 1.23 -2.36 8.66
CA SER A 117 1.04 -2.22 7.21
C SER A 117 1.64 -3.38 6.43
N CYS A 118 1.13 -3.63 5.23
CA CYS A 118 1.73 -4.55 4.28
C CYS A 118 1.42 -4.09 2.85
N TRP A 119 2.39 -4.26 1.94
CA TRP A 119 2.15 -4.13 0.51
C TRP A 119 1.49 -5.40 -0.03
N ILE A 120 0.32 -5.27 -0.65
CA ILE A 120 -0.34 -6.34 -1.38
C ILE A 120 -0.31 -6.02 -2.87
N ASN A 121 0.11 -6.99 -3.66
CA ASN A 121 0.22 -6.87 -5.11
C ASN A 121 -1.16 -6.98 -5.81
N ARG A 122 -1.14 -6.94 -7.14
CA ARG A 122 -2.25 -7.17 -8.09
C ARG A 122 -3.17 -5.99 -8.30
N ALA A 123 -2.90 -4.82 -7.72
CA ALA A 123 -3.63 -3.60 -8.06
C ALA A 123 -3.62 -3.34 -9.57
N LYS A 124 -2.51 -3.65 -10.27
CA LYS A 124 -2.45 -3.52 -11.73
C LYS A 124 -3.56 -4.34 -12.40
N GLN A 125 -3.59 -5.64 -12.14
CA GLN A 125 -4.56 -6.55 -12.75
C GLN A 125 -5.99 -6.20 -12.35
N GLU A 126 -6.24 -5.80 -11.10
CA GLU A 126 -7.56 -5.40 -10.62
C GLU A 126 -8.09 -4.21 -11.41
N PHE A 127 -7.29 -3.17 -11.60
CA PHE A 127 -7.72 -1.95 -12.29
C PHE A 127 -7.63 -2.04 -13.82
N GLU A 128 -7.18 -3.17 -14.37
CA GLU A 128 -7.35 -3.55 -15.78
C GLU A 128 -8.69 -4.22 -16.05
N THR A 129 -9.39 -4.74 -15.02
CA THR A 129 -10.73 -5.32 -15.15
C THR A 129 -11.80 -4.25 -15.35
N GLU A 130 -12.97 -4.64 -15.90
CA GLU A 130 -14.11 -3.72 -16.00
C GLU A 130 -14.60 -3.26 -14.61
N GLU A 131 -14.63 -4.17 -13.61
CA GLU A 131 -14.97 -3.81 -12.23
C GLU A 131 -14.02 -2.76 -11.65
N GLY A 132 -12.72 -2.88 -11.88
CA GLY A 132 -11.72 -1.90 -11.45
C GLY A 132 -11.91 -0.54 -12.11
N LYS A 133 -12.19 -0.52 -13.42
CA LYS A 133 -12.49 0.72 -14.17
C LYS A 133 -13.78 1.39 -13.69
N GLU A 134 -14.81 0.61 -13.36
CA GLU A 134 -16.05 1.12 -12.78
C GLU A 134 -15.81 1.79 -11.42
N ILE A 135 -14.93 1.24 -10.59
CA ILE A 135 -14.54 1.87 -9.32
C ILE A 135 -13.94 3.25 -9.58
N LEU A 136 -12.98 3.38 -10.51
CA LEU A 136 -12.37 4.68 -10.85
C LEU A 136 -13.42 5.66 -11.36
N LYS A 137 -14.28 5.23 -12.26
CA LYS A 137 -15.36 6.05 -12.83
C LYS A 137 -16.33 6.54 -11.73
N SER A 138 -16.68 5.67 -10.78
CA SER A 138 -17.60 6.04 -9.68
C SER A 138 -17.01 7.11 -8.75
N LEU A 139 -15.68 7.20 -8.68
CA LEU A 139 -14.95 8.21 -7.92
C LEU A 139 -14.68 9.49 -8.73
N GLY A 140 -15.11 9.55 -9.99
CA GLY A 140 -14.84 10.69 -10.88
C GLY A 140 -13.38 10.81 -11.31
N ILE A 141 -12.61 9.71 -11.23
CA ILE A 141 -11.21 9.69 -11.68
C ILE A 141 -11.20 9.49 -13.19
N GLU A 142 -10.79 10.54 -13.89
CA GLU A 142 -10.69 10.55 -15.35
C GLU A 142 -9.28 10.16 -15.82
N GLY A 143 -9.19 9.53 -16.98
CA GLY A 143 -7.92 9.09 -17.58
C GLY A 143 -7.61 7.61 -17.31
N GLU A 144 -6.50 7.18 -17.88
CA GLU A 144 -6.02 5.80 -17.79
C GLU A 144 -4.98 5.69 -16.65
N TYR A 145 -5.29 4.84 -15.66
CA TYR A 145 -4.41 4.59 -14.53
C TYR A 145 -3.97 3.13 -14.47
N GLU A 146 -2.76 2.90 -14.00
CA GLU A 146 -2.21 1.59 -13.67
C GLU A 146 -2.11 1.47 -12.14
N GLY A 147 -2.64 0.39 -11.57
CA GLY A 147 -2.48 0.10 -10.15
C GLY A 147 -1.04 -0.26 -9.81
N ILE A 148 -0.50 0.34 -8.74
CA ILE A 148 0.85 0.08 -8.25
C ILE A 148 0.83 -0.93 -7.09
N GLY A 149 -0.07 -0.75 -6.15
CA GLY A 149 -0.21 -1.67 -5.03
C GLY A 149 -1.26 -1.21 -4.03
N HIS A 150 -1.57 -2.11 -3.09
CA HIS A 150 -2.43 -1.84 -1.95
C HIS A 150 -1.58 -1.76 -0.69
N CYS A 151 -1.67 -0.68 0.05
CA CYS A 151 -1.15 -0.57 1.40
C CYS A 151 -2.28 -0.88 2.37
N ILE A 152 -2.30 -2.09 2.91
CA ILE A 152 -3.28 -2.47 3.93
C ILE A 152 -2.82 -1.97 5.29
N LEU A 153 -3.77 -1.48 6.10
CA LEU A 153 -3.50 -0.86 7.40
C LEU A 153 -4.44 -1.37 8.47
N GLY A 154 -3.93 -1.47 9.70
CA GLY A 154 -4.71 -1.79 10.90
C GLY A 154 -3.84 -1.90 12.13
N TYR A 155 -4.47 -2.01 13.29
CA TYR A 155 -3.76 -2.33 14.53
C TYR A 155 -3.22 -3.75 14.47
N VAL A 156 -1.97 -3.93 14.91
CA VAL A 156 -1.33 -5.25 14.92
C VAL A 156 -2.02 -6.15 15.94
N ASP A 157 -2.37 -7.37 15.52
CA ASP A 157 -2.90 -8.41 16.40
C ASP A 157 -1.85 -9.49 16.64
N GLY A 158 -1.28 -9.49 17.85
CA GLY A 158 -0.24 -10.43 18.26
C GLY A 158 1.17 -9.83 18.25
N GLU A 159 2.16 -10.71 18.16
CA GLU A 159 3.58 -10.32 18.22
C GLU A 159 4.05 -9.64 16.93
N TYR A 160 4.87 -8.60 17.09
CA TYR A 160 5.51 -7.93 15.97
C TYR A 160 6.61 -8.82 15.38
N PRO A 161 6.68 -8.99 14.05
CA PRO A 161 7.65 -9.90 13.43
C PRO A 161 9.10 -9.46 13.71
N SER A 162 9.97 -10.44 13.95
CA SER A 162 11.40 -10.21 14.17
C SER A 162 12.08 -9.61 12.92
N VAL A 163 13.19 -8.92 13.17
CA VAL A 163 14.02 -8.33 12.10
C VAL A 163 14.92 -9.42 11.50
N PRO A 164 14.72 -9.85 10.24
CA PRO A 164 15.60 -10.84 9.63
C PRO A 164 16.98 -10.24 9.32
N ALA A 165 18.01 -11.08 9.38
CA ALA A 165 19.35 -10.68 8.95
C ALA A 165 19.36 -10.21 7.48
N ARG A 166 20.19 -9.22 7.21
CA ARG A 166 20.40 -8.77 5.80
C ARG A 166 21.36 -9.74 5.09
N LYS A 167 21.05 -10.03 3.83
CA LYS A 167 21.95 -10.81 2.97
C LYS A 167 23.27 -10.08 2.80
N ALA A 168 24.39 -10.81 2.82
CA ALA A 168 25.71 -10.29 2.49
C ALA A 168 25.87 -9.98 1.00
N ASN A 169 26.95 -9.30 0.65
CA ASN A 169 27.38 -9.04 -0.73
C ASN A 169 26.32 -8.27 -1.58
N ARG A 170 25.75 -7.22 -1.00
CA ARG A 170 24.75 -6.38 -1.67
C ARG A 170 25.19 -4.94 -1.86
N VAL A 171 26.40 -4.61 -1.44
CA VAL A 171 27.02 -3.29 -1.62
C VAL A 171 28.39 -3.49 -2.18
N TYR A 172 28.73 -2.72 -3.20
CA TYR A 172 30.04 -2.70 -3.84
C TYR A 172 30.57 -1.27 -3.78
N TYR A 173 31.82 -1.13 -3.34
CA TYR A 173 32.49 0.17 -3.22
C TYR A 173 33.47 0.33 -4.39
N VAL A 174 33.46 1.50 -5.00
CA VAL A 174 34.45 1.94 -5.99
C VAL A 174 35.09 3.20 -5.41
N GLU A 175 36.38 3.14 -5.10
CA GLU A 175 37.17 4.22 -4.50
C GLU A 175 38.18 4.77 -5.52
#